data_c27be5dfb4b5eb7abddb4667e06ab7f0
#
_entry.id   c27be5dfb4b5eb7abddb4667e06ab7f0
#
_cell.length_a   1.000
_cell.length_b   1.000
_cell.length_c   1.000
_cell.angle_alpha   90.00
_cell.angle_beta   90.00
_cell.angle_gamma   90.00
#
_symmetry.space_group_name_H-M   'P 1'
#
loop_
_entity.id
_entity.type
_entity.pdbx_description
1 polymer ?
#
loop_
_entity_poly.entity_id
_entity_poly.type
_entity_poly.pdbx_seq_one_letter_code
_entity_poly.pdbx_strand_id
1 'polypeptide(L)'
;MISIVGTNDLHGHIETLPRLGGYLANLRRARARDGGGVLLLDGGDMFQGTLESNMNEGAAVVRAYNVLRYDAIAIGNHDFDFGPVGPAPGPRGPADDPRGALKARAAEARFPFLAANLVDAATGAPPAWTNVRGTTIVDVAGVKIGVIGLANPWTKTMTLPANFAGLSALPDAPAVVAAARDLRKKGTSVVVVVAHIGGSCKTFGAPDDLSSCLGDSDIFKLARALPAGTIDAIVAGHTHACIAHRVAGIPIIESQDKGQAFGRIDFSVNLFRGRARSKALPAVIGAKIFPPQDVPKPGTPFHGTYEGAPLAPDPAVEAAIAPALADARSKRDEKVGVQIAREIAPAYDAESQLGNLFADLMRAANPGADVALTSGGSLRAVLPVGMLTYGQLHEALPFDDRFVTLSVTGEALAATVARNLGRPGGIVALSGVRVRAACAGPKLQVTLTRNDGRPIGPAERLTLVTSEFLATGGGGILSADVRAHATPAGGATIRDVMADLLRARTTPLDPDNPRLLDRAGPRLAYPGRRPVHCK
;
A
#
# COMPACT_ATOMS: atom_id res chain seq x y z
N MET A 1 10.13 30.00 7.40
CA MET A 1 9.26 29.15 6.57
C MET A 1 9.31 27.72 7.11
N ILE A 2 8.20 26.97 7.11
CA ILE A 2 8.16 25.56 7.51
C ILE A 2 7.82 24.74 6.26
N SER A 3 8.69 23.82 5.87
CA SER A 3 8.42 22.88 4.78
C SER A 3 7.91 21.56 5.37
N ILE A 4 6.69 21.15 5.02
CA ILE A 4 6.15 19.81 5.28
C ILE A 4 6.50 18.97 4.06
N VAL A 5 7.22 17.89 4.28
CA VAL A 5 7.55 16.91 3.24
C VAL A 5 6.84 15.61 3.55
N GLY A 6 6.15 15.06 2.57
CA GLY A 6 5.44 13.80 2.64
C GLY A 6 6.00 12.77 1.68
N THR A 7 6.24 11.57 2.18
CA THR A 7 6.41 10.32 1.42
C THR A 7 5.31 9.36 1.80
N ASN A 8 5.12 8.30 1.03
CA ASN A 8 4.13 7.27 1.28
C ASN A 8 4.48 6.00 0.48
N ASP A 9 3.95 4.86 0.91
CA ASP A 9 3.94 3.61 0.15
C ASP A 9 5.34 3.21 -0.36
N LEU A 10 6.36 3.26 0.54
CA LEU A 10 7.73 2.89 0.17
C LEU A 10 7.83 1.43 -0.26
N HIS A 11 7.03 0.54 0.35
CA HIS A 11 7.00 -0.88 0.03
C HIS A 11 8.40 -1.54 -0.03
N GLY A 12 9.25 -1.18 0.92
CA GLY A 12 10.58 -1.76 1.07
C GLY A 12 11.64 -1.32 0.08
N HIS A 13 11.35 -0.41 -0.85
CA HIS A 13 12.30 0.09 -1.87
C HIS A 13 13.35 1.03 -1.28
N ILE A 14 14.16 0.49 -0.36
CA ILE A 14 15.19 1.24 0.38
C ILE A 14 16.29 1.80 -0.51
N GLU A 15 16.53 1.23 -1.68
CA GLU A 15 17.55 1.65 -2.64
C GLU A 15 17.30 3.06 -3.22
N THR A 16 16.08 3.58 -3.12
CA THR A 16 15.73 4.96 -3.55
C THR A 16 16.07 6.01 -2.50
N LEU A 17 16.13 5.62 -1.24
CA LEU A 17 16.23 6.52 -0.08
C LEU A 17 17.51 7.38 -0.02
N PRO A 18 18.70 6.94 -0.48
CA PRO A 18 19.87 7.81 -0.53
C PRO A 18 19.65 9.07 -1.38
N ARG A 19 18.92 8.95 -2.51
CA ARG A 19 18.60 10.08 -3.39
C ARG A 19 17.59 11.01 -2.75
N LEU A 20 16.54 10.48 -2.12
CA LEU A 20 15.64 11.28 -1.29
C LEU A 20 16.41 12.04 -0.20
N GLY A 21 17.38 11.38 0.45
CA GLY A 21 18.27 12.01 1.43
C GLY A 21 19.00 13.24 0.89
N GLY A 22 19.45 13.18 -0.36
CA GLY A 22 20.07 14.32 -1.04
C GLY A 22 19.14 15.52 -1.21
N TYR A 23 17.87 15.30 -1.63
CA TYR A 23 16.86 16.36 -1.66
C TYR A 23 16.58 16.94 -0.29
N LEU A 24 16.41 16.08 0.72
CA LEU A 24 16.13 16.51 2.11
C LEU A 24 17.28 17.30 2.71
N ALA A 25 18.53 16.90 2.45
CA ALA A 25 19.72 17.63 2.92
C ALA A 25 19.76 19.06 2.34
N ASN A 26 19.47 19.22 1.05
CA ASN A 26 19.41 20.54 0.41
C ASN A 26 18.27 21.39 0.96
N LEU A 27 17.07 20.81 1.12
CA LEU A 27 15.92 21.52 1.68
C LEU A 27 16.16 21.97 3.12
N ARG A 28 16.71 21.10 3.97
CA ARG A 28 17.03 21.42 5.36
C ARG A 28 18.04 22.58 5.45
N ARG A 29 19.07 22.58 4.57
CA ARG A 29 20.02 23.70 4.49
C ARG A 29 19.36 24.99 4.03
N ALA A 30 18.42 24.91 3.07
CA ALA A 30 17.67 26.08 2.63
C ALA A 30 16.81 26.64 3.76
N ARG A 31 16.08 25.78 4.45
CA ARG A 31 15.24 26.20 5.61
C ARG A 31 16.05 26.75 6.77
N ALA A 32 17.23 26.18 7.04
CA ALA A 32 18.13 26.73 8.07
C ALA A 32 18.59 28.17 7.76
N ARG A 33 18.82 28.50 6.47
CA ARG A 33 19.22 29.86 6.05
C ARG A 33 18.11 30.88 6.25
N ASP A 34 16.84 30.49 6.12
CA ASP A 34 15.69 31.39 6.32
C ASP A 34 15.11 31.36 7.75
N GLY A 35 15.78 30.65 8.67
CA GLY A 35 15.36 30.50 10.06
C GLY A 35 14.13 29.61 10.22
N GLY A 36 13.84 28.80 9.22
CA GLY A 36 12.76 27.83 9.20
C GLY A 36 13.23 26.41 9.48
N GLY A 37 12.38 25.42 9.14
CA GLY A 37 12.68 24.02 9.32
C GLY A 37 11.86 23.11 8.41
N VAL A 38 12.12 21.80 8.50
CA VAL A 38 11.45 20.76 7.73
C VAL A 38 10.77 19.81 8.70
N LEU A 39 9.49 19.51 8.46
CA LEU A 39 8.73 18.40 9.05
C LEU A 39 8.66 17.29 8.00
N LEU A 40 9.20 16.12 8.31
CA LEU A 40 9.24 14.97 7.40
C LEU A 40 8.29 13.87 7.90
N LEU A 41 7.28 13.54 7.10
CA LEU A 41 6.23 12.58 7.44
C LEU A 41 6.13 11.48 6.39
N ASP A 42 5.66 10.28 6.79
CA ASP A 42 5.36 9.20 5.86
C ASP A 42 3.92 8.70 6.03
N GLY A 43 3.22 8.55 4.89
CA GLY A 43 1.82 8.13 4.81
C GLY A 43 1.56 6.63 5.07
N GLY A 44 2.57 5.85 5.48
CA GLY A 44 2.44 4.42 5.80
C GLY A 44 2.76 3.49 4.63
N ASP A 45 2.59 2.17 4.86
CA ASP A 45 2.98 1.09 3.95
C ASP A 45 4.48 1.12 3.61
N MET A 46 5.31 1.16 4.67
CA MET A 46 6.75 1.28 4.53
C MET A 46 7.44 -0.05 4.18
N PHE A 47 6.95 -1.17 4.73
CA PHE A 47 7.78 -2.36 4.93
C PHE A 47 7.72 -3.39 3.82
N GLN A 48 6.53 -3.85 3.49
CA GLN A 48 6.29 -5.04 2.67
C GLN A 48 6.43 -4.71 1.17
N GLY A 49 7.25 -5.48 0.43
CA GLY A 49 7.36 -5.32 -1.03
C GLY A 49 8.64 -5.87 -1.64
N THR A 50 9.82 -5.61 -1.08
CA THR A 50 11.10 -6.10 -1.60
C THR A 50 11.75 -7.15 -0.70
N LEU A 51 12.66 -7.97 -1.25
CA LEU A 51 13.42 -8.93 -0.46
C LEU A 51 14.25 -8.25 0.62
N GLU A 52 14.88 -7.12 0.29
CA GLU A 52 15.74 -6.33 1.16
C GLU A 52 15.04 -5.87 2.43
N SER A 53 13.74 -5.62 2.33
CA SER A 53 12.90 -5.27 3.46
C SER A 53 12.26 -6.50 4.11
N ASN A 54 11.68 -7.42 3.31
CA ASN A 54 10.90 -8.53 3.83
C ASN A 54 11.76 -9.52 4.63
N MET A 55 13.02 -9.77 4.25
CA MET A 55 13.93 -10.68 4.95
C MET A 55 14.23 -10.28 6.41
N ASN A 56 14.00 -9.02 6.74
CA ASN A 56 14.19 -8.48 8.10
C ASN A 56 12.95 -7.73 8.61
N GLU A 57 11.77 -8.06 8.07
CA GLU A 57 10.46 -7.54 8.48
C GLU A 57 10.43 -6.00 8.58
N GLY A 58 11.08 -5.31 7.63
CA GLY A 58 11.11 -3.85 7.58
C GLY A 58 12.19 -3.18 8.44
N ALA A 59 13.05 -3.92 9.16
CA ALA A 59 14.08 -3.31 9.98
C ALA A 59 15.06 -2.43 9.18
N ALA A 60 15.34 -2.80 7.93
CA ALA A 60 16.18 -1.98 7.04
C ALA A 60 15.54 -0.61 6.73
N VAL A 61 14.22 -0.58 6.54
CA VAL A 61 13.47 0.67 6.33
C VAL A 61 13.56 1.55 7.57
N VAL A 62 13.31 0.99 8.77
CA VAL A 62 13.39 1.76 10.04
C VAL A 62 14.78 2.34 10.24
N ARG A 63 15.85 1.58 9.95
CA ARG A 63 17.24 2.09 10.02
C ARG A 63 17.46 3.29 9.09
N ALA A 64 17.01 3.20 7.84
CA ALA A 64 17.13 4.29 6.87
C ALA A 64 16.30 5.52 7.29
N TYR A 65 15.06 5.32 7.75
CA TYR A 65 14.17 6.40 8.22
C TYR A 65 14.74 7.09 9.48
N ASN A 66 15.37 6.34 10.38
CA ASN A 66 16.09 6.91 11.53
C ASN A 66 17.24 7.84 11.08
N VAL A 67 17.98 7.49 10.02
CA VAL A 67 19.05 8.33 9.44
C VAL A 67 18.47 9.55 8.72
N LEU A 68 17.39 9.36 7.94
CA LEU A 68 16.67 10.45 7.26
C LEU A 68 15.96 11.40 8.23
N ARG A 69 15.82 10.99 9.51
CA ARG A 69 15.15 11.76 10.57
C ARG A 69 13.71 12.07 10.21
N TYR A 70 12.92 11.01 9.99
CA TYR A 70 11.47 11.16 9.96
C TYR A 70 10.95 11.64 11.32
N ASP A 71 9.93 12.48 11.32
CA ASP A 71 9.33 13.03 12.53
C ASP A 71 8.14 12.20 13.02
N ALA A 72 7.39 11.58 12.11
CA ALA A 72 6.31 10.64 12.39
C ALA A 72 5.88 9.91 11.11
N ILE A 73 5.18 8.77 11.29
CA ILE A 73 4.57 8.01 10.19
C ILE A 73 3.13 7.63 10.53
N ALA A 74 2.27 7.44 9.53
CA ALA A 74 1.00 6.73 9.70
C ALA A 74 1.24 5.21 9.61
N ILE A 75 0.40 4.43 10.28
CA ILE A 75 0.41 2.96 10.11
C ILE A 75 -0.42 2.62 8.88
N GLY A 76 0.20 1.98 7.89
CA GLY A 76 -0.46 1.45 6.71
C GLY A 76 -1.05 0.05 6.91
N ASN A 77 -1.78 -0.44 5.91
CA ASN A 77 -2.36 -1.79 5.99
C ASN A 77 -1.30 -2.88 5.80
N HIS A 78 -0.31 -2.66 4.94
CA HIS A 78 0.79 -3.61 4.72
C HIS A 78 1.85 -3.60 5.82
N ASP A 79 1.82 -2.64 6.74
CA ASP A 79 2.65 -2.69 7.95
C ASP A 79 2.24 -3.84 8.91
N PHE A 80 1.06 -4.43 8.71
CA PHE A 80 0.57 -5.63 9.42
C PHE A 80 0.90 -6.96 8.75
N ASP A 81 1.49 -6.98 7.56
CA ASP A 81 1.62 -8.20 6.74
C ASP A 81 2.57 -9.24 7.31
N PHE A 82 3.57 -8.84 8.10
CA PHE A 82 4.54 -9.79 8.66
C PHE A 82 4.02 -10.60 9.86
N GLY A 83 2.98 -10.15 10.54
CA GLY A 83 2.41 -10.88 11.67
C GLY A 83 3.35 -11.00 12.88
N PRO A 84 3.56 -12.22 13.44
CA PRO A 84 4.55 -12.47 14.47
C PRO A 84 5.98 -12.21 13.99
N VAL A 85 6.90 -11.94 14.91
CA VAL A 85 8.34 -11.92 14.56
C VAL A 85 8.76 -13.30 14.06
N GLY A 86 9.46 -13.36 12.91
CA GLY A 86 9.93 -14.59 12.28
C GLY A 86 9.18 -14.94 10.99
N PRO A 87 9.43 -16.13 10.42
CA PRO A 87 9.05 -16.45 9.03
C PRO A 87 7.56 -16.79 8.83
N ALA A 88 6.73 -16.63 9.86
CA ALA A 88 5.30 -16.90 9.75
C ALA A 88 4.54 -15.63 9.40
N PRO A 89 3.78 -15.56 8.28
CA PRO A 89 3.04 -14.36 7.90
C PRO A 89 1.85 -14.07 8.82
N GLY A 90 1.45 -15.03 9.65
CA GLY A 90 0.38 -14.90 10.63
C GLY A 90 0.58 -15.84 11.82
N PRO A 91 -0.20 -15.66 12.90
CA PRO A 91 -0.08 -16.47 14.10
C PRO A 91 -0.43 -17.93 13.83
N ARG A 92 0.38 -18.85 14.36
CA ARG A 92 0.18 -20.31 14.28
C ARG A 92 -0.47 -20.87 15.55
N GLY A 93 -0.43 -20.10 16.63
CA GLY A 93 -0.99 -20.51 17.92
C GLY A 93 -1.28 -19.32 18.82
N PRO A 94 -1.94 -19.54 19.96
CA PRO A 94 -2.35 -18.48 20.88
C PRO A 94 -1.18 -17.75 21.57
N ALA A 95 0.03 -18.31 21.53
CA ALA A 95 1.23 -17.68 22.07
C ALA A 95 1.88 -16.68 21.10
N ASP A 96 1.53 -16.72 19.82
CA ASP A 96 2.09 -15.83 18.81
C ASP A 96 1.43 -14.46 18.88
N ASP A 97 2.24 -13.40 18.95
CA ASP A 97 1.73 -12.04 18.81
C ASP A 97 1.48 -11.72 17.33
N PRO A 98 0.22 -11.59 16.89
CA PRO A 98 -0.11 -11.36 15.49
C PRO A 98 0.39 -10.00 14.95
N ARG A 99 1.00 -9.18 15.77
CA ARG A 99 1.58 -7.87 15.42
C ARG A 99 3.02 -7.73 15.94
N GLY A 100 3.67 -8.86 16.19
CA GLY A 100 5.01 -8.89 16.76
C GLY A 100 6.03 -8.11 15.94
N ALA A 101 6.04 -8.31 14.63
CA ALA A 101 6.94 -7.59 13.72
C ALA A 101 6.68 -6.08 13.72
N LEU A 102 5.43 -5.63 13.56
CA LEU A 102 5.08 -4.19 13.61
C LEU A 102 5.49 -3.55 14.94
N LYS A 103 5.23 -4.22 16.07
CA LYS A 103 5.62 -3.73 17.40
C LYS A 103 7.13 -3.64 17.56
N ALA A 104 7.89 -4.63 17.04
CA ALA A 104 9.34 -4.61 17.05
C ALA A 104 9.89 -3.43 16.23
N ARG A 105 9.38 -3.21 15.04
CA ARG A 105 9.76 -2.06 14.18
C ARG A 105 9.43 -0.73 14.84
N ALA A 106 8.25 -0.59 15.43
CA ALA A 106 7.87 0.62 16.17
C ALA A 106 8.82 0.89 17.35
N ALA A 107 9.24 -0.15 18.08
CA ALA A 107 10.18 -0.01 19.19
C ALA A 107 11.60 0.40 18.76
N GLU A 108 12.05 0.01 17.56
CA GLU A 108 13.37 0.37 16.98
C GLU A 108 13.39 1.79 16.39
N ALA A 109 12.23 2.34 16.05
CA ALA A 109 12.11 3.64 15.41
C ALA A 109 12.35 4.79 16.40
N ARG A 110 13.07 5.83 15.93
CA ARG A 110 13.25 7.09 16.65
C ARG A 110 12.12 8.08 16.43
N PHE A 111 11.14 7.72 15.64
CA PHE A 111 9.93 8.46 15.30
C PHE A 111 8.69 7.63 15.70
N PRO A 112 7.58 8.24 16.07
CA PRO A 112 6.38 7.52 16.45
C PRO A 112 5.62 6.99 15.24
N PHE A 113 4.97 5.83 15.43
CA PHE A 113 3.93 5.30 14.58
C PHE A 113 2.59 5.84 15.04
N LEU A 114 1.82 6.44 14.15
CA LEU A 114 0.61 7.18 14.49
C LEU A 114 -0.64 6.54 13.88
N ALA A 115 -1.68 6.33 14.72
CA ALA A 115 -3.01 5.89 14.30
C ALA A 115 -4.07 6.29 15.33
N ALA A 116 -4.63 7.50 15.23
CA ALA A 116 -5.63 8.02 16.16
C ALA A 116 -7.00 7.33 16.06
N ASN A 117 -7.27 6.70 14.92
CA ASN A 117 -8.49 5.94 14.66
C ASN A 117 -8.36 4.44 14.97
N LEU A 118 -7.18 3.94 15.36
CA LEU A 118 -6.98 2.53 15.69
C LEU A 118 -7.26 2.28 17.18
N VAL A 119 -8.11 1.30 17.47
CA VAL A 119 -8.47 0.93 18.84
C VAL A 119 -8.50 -0.58 19.02
N ASP A 120 -8.32 -1.03 20.24
CA ASP A 120 -8.66 -2.38 20.66
C ASP A 120 -10.18 -2.55 20.60
N ALA A 121 -10.65 -3.59 19.90
CA ALA A 121 -12.07 -3.79 19.61
C ALA A 121 -12.91 -4.12 20.84
N ALA A 122 -12.29 -4.69 21.90
CA ALA A 122 -12.99 -5.07 23.12
C ALA A 122 -13.13 -3.89 24.09
N THR A 123 -12.12 -3.01 24.15
CA THR A 123 -12.08 -1.92 25.12
C THR A 123 -12.40 -0.54 24.53
N GLY A 124 -12.27 -0.39 23.21
CA GLY A 124 -12.37 0.91 22.53
C GLY A 124 -11.19 1.85 22.82
N ALA A 125 -10.19 1.41 23.57
CA ALA A 125 -9.00 2.19 23.90
C ALA A 125 -7.93 2.10 22.82
N PRO A 126 -7.06 3.12 22.65
CA PRO A 126 -5.89 3.01 21.79
C PRO A 126 -4.99 1.84 22.21
N PRO A 127 -4.36 1.12 21.26
CA PRO A 127 -3.46 0.03 21.61
C PRO A 127 -2.23 0.54 22.37
N ALA A 128 -1.91 -0.11 23.50
CA ALA A 128 -0.79 0.25 24.37
C ALA A 128 0.52 -0.39 23.87
N TRP A 129 0.98 -0.04 22.64
CA TRP A 129 2.22 -0.54 22.07
C TRP A 129 3.34 0.50 22.18
N THR A 130 4.57 0.01 22.39
CA THR A 130 5.74 0.90 22.47
C THR A 130 5.86 1.75 21.21
N ASN A 131 6.02 3.07 21.40
CA ASN A 131 6.17 4.07 20.34
C ASN A 131 5.02 4.14 19.30
N VAL A 132 3.85 3.58 19.64
CA VAL A 132 2.61 3.69 18.86
C VAL A 132 1.62 4.58 19.63
N ARG A 133 1.04 5.57 18.96
CA ARG A 133 0.09 6.51 19.57
C ARG A 133 -0.77 7.20 18.51
N GLY A 134 -1.84 7.89 18.93
CA GLY A 134 -2.72 8.61 17.99
C GLY A 134 -2.11 9.90 17.44
N THR A 135 -1.30 10.62 18.26
CA THR A 135 -0.78 11.95 17.93
C THR A 135 0.61 12.18 18.49
N THR A 136 1.33 13.15 17.90
CA THR A 136 2.59 13.67 18.45
C THR A 136 2.69 15.19 18.27
N ILE A 137 3.61 15.83 18.99
CA ILE A 137 3.95 17.26 18.80
C ILE A 137 5.42 17.34 18.46
N VAL A 138 5.72 18.00 17.35
CA VAL A 138 7.07 18.27 16.86
C VAL A 138 7.34 19.77 16.92
N ASP A 139 8.49 20.16 17.45
CA ASP A 139 8.94 21.57 17.39
C ASP A 139 9.81 21.76 16.15
N VAL A 140 9.36 22.59 15.22
CA VAL A 140 10.10 22.91 14.00
C VAL A 140 10.40 24.39 13.99
N ALA A 141 11.64 24.75 14.26
CA ALA A 141 12.11 26.15 14.32
C ALA A 141 11.28 27.03 15.28
N GLY A 142 10.87 26.50 16.43
CA GLY A 142 10.07 27.22 17.45
C GLY A 142 8.56 27.22 17.17
N VAL A 143 8.10 26.49 16.16
CA VAL A 143 6.69 26.29 15.87
C VAL A 143 6.28 24.89 16.33
N LYS A 144 5.36 24.79 17.29
CA LYS A 144 4.79 23.52 17.75
C LYS A 144 3.76 23.04 16.73
N ILE A 145 4.09 21.94 16.05
CA ILE A 145 3.22 21.29 15.07
C ILE A 145 2.65 20.01 15.70
N GLY A 146 1.33 19.94 15.77
CA GLY A 146 0.63 18.71 16.12
C GLY A 146 0.49 17.81 14.89
N VAL A 147 0.84 16.53 15.03
CA VAL A 147 0.67 15.53 13.97
C VAL A 147 -0.33 14.48 14.45
N ILE A 148 -1.35 14.21 13.63
CA ILE A 148 -2.39 13.20 13.88
C ILE A 148 -2.18 12.09 12.86
N GLY A 149 -2.07 10.82 13.29
CA GLY A 149 -2.01 9.68 12.38
C GLY A 149 -3.39 9.07 12.13
N LEU A 150 -3.61 8.55 10.92
CA LEU A 150 -4.77 7.72 10.59
C LEU A 150 -4.33 6.46 9.86
N ALA A 151 -4.71 5.30 10.40
CA ALA A 151 -4.63 4.02 9.70
C ALA A 151 -5.79 3.89 8.70
N ASN A 152 -5.60 3.05 7.68
CA ASN A 152 -6.67 2.78 6.71
C ASN A 152 -7.84 2.04 7.38
N PRO A 153 -9.08 2.52 7.29
CA PRO A 153 -10.23 1.89 7.93
C PRO A 153 -10.55 0.48 7.36
N TRP A 154 -10.05 0.16 6.18
CA TRP A 154 -10.26 -1.13 5.51
C TRP A 154 -9.12 -2.14 5.77
N THR A 155 -8.13 -1.82 6.60
CA THR A 155 -6.96 -2.66 6.92
C THR A 155 -7.34 -4.12 7.20
N LYS A 156 -8.42 -4.36 7.94
CA LYS A 156 -8.90 -5.72 8.25
C LYS A 156 -9.10 -6.62 7.03
N THR A 157 -9.44 -6.04 5.88
CA THR A 157 -9.65 -6.78 4.63
C THR A 157 -8.49 -6.65 3.65
N MET A 158 -7.48 -5.84 3.97
CA MET A 158 -6.34 -5.56 3.11
C MET A 158 -5.03 -6.22 3.57
N THR A 159 -4.99 -6.76 4.79
CA THR A 159 -3.93 -7.62 5.33
C THR A 159 -4.49 -8.98 5.72
N LEU A 160 -3.65 -9.91 6.18
CA LEU A 160 -4.14 -11.17 6.77
C LEU A 160 -5.07 -10.85 7.95
N PRO A 161 -6.35 -11.29 7.92
CA PRO A 161 -7.31 -10.92 8.95
C PRO A 161 -6.88 -11.30 10.37
N ALA A 162 -6.08 -12.38 10.52
CA ALA A 162 -5.53 -12.80 11.80
C ALA A 162 -4.58 -11.75 12.41
N ASN A 163 -3.81 -11.03 11.58
CA ASN A 163 -2.87 -10.00 12.04
C ASN A 163 -3.59 -8.72 12.52
N PHE A 164 -4.82 -8.50 12.07
CA PHE A 164 -5.66 -7.37 12.51
C PHE A 164 -6.73 -7.79 13.55
N ALA A 165 -6.78 -9.06 13.93
CA ALA A 165 -7.78 -9.57 14.87
C ALA A 165 -7.72 -8.83 16.21
N GLY A 166 -8.89 -8.51 16.80
CA GLY A 166 -8.99 -7.76 18.05
C GLY A 166 -8.75 -6.25 17.91
N LEU A 167 -8.54 -5.73 16.71
CA LEU A 167 -8.46 -4.30 16.42
C LEU A 167 -9.69 -3.82 15.65
N SER A 168 -9.97 -2.52 15.76
CA SER A 168 -11.02 -1.83 15.02
C SER A 168 -10.57 -0.43 14.63
N ALA A 169 -11.12 0.10 13.56
CA ALA A 169 -10.92 1.49 13.16
C ALA A 169 -12.15 2.32 13.54
N LEU A 170 -11.94 3.44 14.20
CA LEU A 170 -12.97 4.46 14.45
C LEU A 170 -13.22 5.28 13.17
N PRO A 171 -14.38 5.95 13.05
CA PRO A 171 -14.61 6.91 11.99
C PRO A 171 -13.57 8.03 11.97
N ASP A 172 -12.98 8.30 10.79
CA ASP A 172 -11.80 9.19 10.66
C ASP A 172 -12.08 10.64 11.06
N ALA A 173 -13.15 11.25 10.54
CA ALA A 173 -13.41 12.67 10.80
C ALA A 173 -13.65 12.97 12.29
N PRO A 174 -14.47 12.22 13.06
CA PRO A 174 -14.58 12.39 14.50
C PRO A 174 -13.26 12.20 15.24
N ALA A 175 -12.43 11.21 14.87
CA ALA A 175 -11.13 10.97 15.47
C ALA A 175 -10.18 12.17 15.26
N VAL A 176 -10.13 12.71 14.04
CA VAL A 176 -9.34 13.91 13.71
C VAL A 176 -9.81 15.12 14.50
N VAL A 177 -11.11 15.39 14.56
CA VAL A 177 -11.68 16.56 15.29
C VAL A 177 -11.32 16.48 16.78
N ALA A 178 -11.46 15.32 17.41
CA ALA A 178 -11.11 15.13 18.82
C ALA A 178 -9.61 15.34 19.05
N ALA A 179 -8.76 14.72 18.24
CA ALA A 179 -7.30 14.81 18.34
C ALA A 179 -6.80 16.25 18.09
N ALA A 180 -7.33 16.92 17.07
CA ALA A 180 -6.96 18.31 16.74
C ALA A 180 -7.30 19.28 17.90
N ARG A 181 -8.49 19.14 18.47
CA ARG A 181 -8.91 19.92 19.65
C ARG A 181 -7.94 19.76 20.82
N ASP A 182 -7.49 18.53 21.09
CA ASP A 182 -6.60 18.25 22.20
C ASP A 182 -5.16 18.74 21.93
N LEU A 183 -4.69 18.66 20.67
CA LEU A 183 -3.41 19.24 20.27
C LEU A 183 -3.43 20.79 20.37
N ARG A 184 -4.51 21.44 19.93
CA ARG A 184 -4.66 22.91 20.07
C ARG A 184 -4.65 23.34 21.55
N LYS A 185 -5.29 22.60 22.47
CA LYS A 185 -5.21 22.84 23.92
C LYS A 185 -3.79 22.73 24.47
N LYS A 186 -2.93 21.88 23.86
CA LYS A 186 -1.51 21.74 24.20
C LYS A 186 -0.63 22.83 23.58
N GLY A 187 -1.22 23.80 22.89
CA GLY A 187 -0.53 24.98 22.32
C GLY A 187 0.11 24.73 20.97
N THR A 188 -0.38 23.78 20.16
CA THR A 188 0.09 23.64 18.79
C THR A 188 -0.46 24.75 17.91
N SER A 189 0.41 25.37 17.11
CA SER A 189 0.08 26.43 16.16
C SER A 189 -0.39 25.89 14.82
N VAL A 190 0.09 24.69 14.46
CA VAL A 190 -0.20 23.99 13.20
C VAL A 190 -0.63 22.57 13.57
N VAL A 191 -1.63 22.04 12.87
CA VAL A 191 -2.07 20.64 13.00
C VAL A 191 -2.07 19.99 11.63
N VAL A 192 -1.30 18.92 11.47
CA VAL A 192 -1.16 18.15 10.23
C VAL A 192 -1.71 16.75 10.45
N VAL A 193 -2.45 16.23 9.50
CA VAL A 193 -2.83 14.82 9.45
C VAL A 193 -1.84 14.09 8.55
N VAL A 194 -1.31 12.97 9.01
CA VAL A 194 -0.64 11.98 8.19
C VAL A 194 -1.53 10.75 8.13
N ALA A 195 -1.94 10.30 6.93
CA ALA A 195 -3.00 9.31 6.78
C ALA A 195 -2.65 8.26 5.73
N HIS A 196 -2.87 6.99 6.08
CA HIS A 196 -2.84 5.93 5.07
C HIS A 196 -4.21 5.80 4.37
N ILE A 197 -4.65 6.92 3.83
CA ILE A 197 -5.90 7.11 3.09
C ILE A 197 -5.58 8.05 1.94
N GLY A 198 -5.95 7.70 0.72
CA GLY A 198 -5.49 8.43 -0.46
C GLY A 198 -6.57 8.85 -1.45
N GLY A 199 -6.09 9.33 -2.57
CA GLY A 199 -6.86 9.72 -3.74
C GLY A 199 -5.98 9.81 -4.98
N SER A 200 -6.49 10.41 -6.06
CA SER A 200 -5.73 10.49 -7.31
C SER A 200 -6.07 11.74 -8.09
N CYS A 201 -5.03 12.42 -8.59
CA CYS A 201 -5.13 13.52 -9.55
C CYS A 201 -4.12 13.30 -10.69
N LYS A 202 -4.32 13.95 -11.82
CA LYS A 202 -3.47 13.79 -13.02
C LYS A 202 -2.64 15.03 -13.35
N THR A 203 -3.06 16.21 -12.92
CA THR A 203 -2.38 17.50 -13.19
C THR A 203 -2.18 18.25 -11.90
N PHE A 204 -1.05 18.98 -11.73
CA PHE A 204 -0.62 19.55 -10.45
C PHE A 204 -0.24 21.04 -10.53
N GLY A 205 -0.46 21.70 -11.67
CA GLY A 205 -0.08 23.10 -11.88
C GLY A 205 -1.01 24.12 -11.21
N ALA A 206 -2.25 23.73 -10.89
CA ALA A 206 -3.26 24.58 -10.27
C ALA A 206 -3.86 23.87 -9.05
N PRO A 207 -3.36 24.15 -7.82
CA PRO A 207 -3.76 23.41 -6.62
C PRO A 207 -5.25 23.49 -6.26
N ASP A 208 -5.95 24.49 -6.74
CA ASP A 208 -7.39 24.69 -6.48
C ASP A 208 -8.29 24.09 -7.59
N ASP A 209 -7.72 23.63 -8.70
CA ASP A 209 -8.44 22.94 -9.79
C ASP A 209 -8.49 21.42 -9.57
N LEU A 210 -9.65 20.93 -9.19
CA LEU A 210 -9.89 19.51 -8.92
C LEU A 210 -10.42 18.74 -10.13
N SER A 211 -10.47 19.32 -11.32
CA SER A 211 -11.07 18.69 -12.52
C SER A 211 -10.36 17.42 -12.97
N SER A 212 -9.06 17.28 -12.68
CA SER A 212 -8.25 16.10 -12.98
C SER A 212 -8.28 15.02 -11.88
N CYS A 213 -8.97 15.29 -10.78
CA CYS A 213 -8.98 14.44 -9.59
C CYS A 213 -10.19 13.49 -9.56
N LEU A 214 -10.02 12.34 -8.93
CA LEU A 214 -11.14 11.47 -8.57
C LEU A 214 -11.90 12.09 -7.38
N GLY A 215 -13.01 12.77 -7.67
CA GLY A 215 -13.73 13.61 -6.72
C GLY A 215 -14.33 12.88 -5.51
N ASP A 216 -14.54 11.58 -5.59
CA ASP A 216 -15.07 10.69 -4.54
C ASP A 216 -13.97 9.94 -3.77
N SER A 217 -12.69 10.31 -3.94
CA SER A 217 -11.56 9.77 -3.18
C SER A 217 -11.78 9.89 -1.67
N ASP A 218 -11.38 8.88 -0.90
CA ASP A 218 -11.67 8.82 0.54
C ASP A 218 -10.98 9.94 1.32
N ILE A 219 -9.76 10.34 0.93
CA ILE A 219 -9.08 11.48 1.56
C ILE A 219 -9.82 12.81 1.29
N PHE A 220 -10.48 12.95 0.12
CA PHE A 220 -11.28 14.14 -0.19
C PHE A 220 -12.60 14.16 0.58
N LYS A 221 -13.21 12.99 0.80
CA LYS A 221 -14.38 12.85 1.68
C LYS A 221 -14.03 13.26 3.11
N LEU A 222 -12.89 12.78 3.62
CA LEU A 222 -12.38 13.19 4.92
C LEU A 222 -12.19 14.71 5.00
N ALA A 223 -11.46 15.29 4.05
CA ALA A 223 -11.20 16.74 4.05
C ALA A 223 -12.50 17.58 4.05
N ARG A 224 -13.51 17.17 3.29
CA ARG A 224 -14.83 17.86 3.24
C ARG A 224 -15.67 17.64 4.49
N ALA A 225 -15.46 16.53 5.22
CA ALA A 225 -16.19 16.24 6.46
C ALA A 225 -15.64 16.99 7.68
N LEU A 226 -14.45 17.58 7.60
CA LEU A 226 -13.85 18.30 8.70
C LEU A 226 -14.38 19.75 8.78
N PRO A 227 -14.74 20.26 9.97
CA PRO A 227 -15.02 21.66 10.17
C PRO A 227 -13.84 22.54 9.76
N ALA A 228 -14.10 23.71 9.17
CA ALA A 228 -13.06 24.64 8.75
C ALA A 228 -12.11 24.99 9.92
N GLY A 229 -10.81 25.03 9.65
CA GLY A 229 -9.78 25.35 10.64
C GLY A 229 -9.45 24.23 11.64
N THR A 230 -10.03 23.03 11.47
CA THR A 230 -9.68 21.87 12.30
C THR A 230 -8.22 21.47 12.13
N ILE A 231 -7.74 21.39 10.89
CA ILE A 231 -6.37 21.05 10.52
C ILE A 231 -5.83 22.01 9.46
N ASP A 232 -4.51 22.01 9.26
CA ASP A 232 -3.82 22.92 8.34
C ASP A 232 -3.28 22.23 7.08
N ALA A 233 -3.02 20.90 7.11
CA ALA A 233 -2.60 20.10 5.95
C ALA A 233 -2.84 18.61 6.16
N ILE A 234 -2.77 17.85 5.04
CA ILE A 234 -2.79 16.38 5.01
C ILE A 234 -1.61 15.87 4.18
N VAL A 235 -0.87 14.88 4.72
CA VAL A 235 0.02 13.97 4.00
C VAL A 235 -0.72 12.65 3.86
N ALA A 236 -1.04 12.27 2.65
CA ALA A 236 -1.86 11.10 2.30
C ALA A 236 -0.99 9.94 1.78
N GLY A 237 -1.58 8.76 1.61
CA GLY A 237 -0.94 7.55 1.07
C GLY A 237 -1.98 6.52 0.61
N HIS A 238 -1.56 5.25 0.41
CA HIS A 238 -2.40 4.11 0.09
C HIS A 238 -2.75 3.92 -1.40
N THR A 239 -3.01 4.98 -2.15
CA THR A 239 -3.48 4.81 -3.54
C THR A 239 -2.38 4.73 -4.58
N HIS A 240 -1.10 4.90 -4.19
CA HIS A 240 0.06 4.90 -5.08
C HIS A 240 -0.04 5.95 -6.19
N ALA A 241 -0.82 6.98 -5.96
CA ALA A 241 -1.08 8.06 -6.91
C ALA A 241 -0.49 9.38 -6.41
N CYS A 242 -0.75 10.47 -7.13
CA CYS A 242 -0.30 11.78 -6.71
C CYS A 242 -1.49 12.70 -6.40
N ILE A 243 -1.30 13.51 -5.37
CA ILE A 243 -2.14 14.67 -5.03
C ILE A 243 -1.21 15.84 -4.70
N ALA A 244 -1.51 17.04 -5.22
CA ALA A 244 -0.90 18.30 -4.82
C ALA A 244 -1.96 19.41 -4.93
N HIS A 245 -3.03 19.26 -4.13
CA HIS A 245 -4.24 20.08 -4.29
C HIS A 245 -4.77 20.58 -2.95
N ARG A 246 -5.70 21.54 -3.03
CA ARG A 246 -6.46 22.03 -1.88
C ARG A 246 -7.91 21.59 -1.97
N VAL A 247 -8.38 20.88 -0.95
CA VAL A 247 -9.76 20.40 -0.86
C VAL A 247 -10.39 20.96 0.41
N ALA A 248 -11.53 21.61 0.31
CA ALA A 248 -12.20 22.31 1.42
C ALA A 248 -11.27 23.28 2.18
N GLY A 249 -10.34 23.93 1.46
CA GLY A 249 -9.35 24.82 2.05
C GLY A 249 -8.10 24.15 2.64
N ILE A 250 -8.05 22.81 2.69
CA ILE A 250 -6.97 22.04 3.28
C ILE A 250 -5.99 21.60 2.17
N PRO A 251 -4.70 21.98 2.22
CA PRO A 251 -3.64 21.43 1.38
C PRO A 251 -3.46 19.93 1.62
N ILE A 252 -3.41 19.13 0.53
CA ILE A 252 -3.22 17.68 0.55
C ILE A 252 -2.11 17.31 -0.43
N ILE A 253 -1.16 16.49 0.02
CA ILE A 253 -0.12 15.88 -0.81
C ILE A 253 -0.13 14.35 -0.67
N GLU A 254 0.07 13.67 -1.79
CA GLU A 254 0.36 12.23 -1.91
C GLU A 254 1.32 12.06 -3.08
N SER A 255 2.26 11.09 -3.05
CA SER A 255 3.42 11.14 -3.95
C SER A 255 3.85 9.77 -4.43
N GLN A 256 3.05 9.16 -5.32
CA GLN A 256 3.33 7.85 -5.91
C GLN A 256 3.62 6.77 -4.84
N ASP A 257 4.43 5.80 -5.20
CA ASP A 257 4.91 4.70 -4.34
C ASP A 257 6.42 4.49 -4.52
N LYS A 258 6.99 3.55 -3.77
CA LYS A 258 8.35 3.03 -3.94
C LYS A 258 9.45 4.08 -3.89
N GLY A 259 9.19 5.20 -3.21
CA GLY A 259 10.14 6.30 -3.09
C GLY A 259 10.45 7.02 -4.40
N GLN A 260 9.57 6.92 -5.41
CA GLN A 260 9.76 7.53 -6.74
C GLN A 260 9.48 9.04 -6.75
N ALA A 261 8.79 9.55 -5.75
CA ALA A 261 8.53 10.98 -5.59
C ALA A 261 8.33 11.34 -4.11
N PHE A 262 8.32 12.64 -3.83
CA PHE A 262 7.87 13.19 -2.54
C PHE A 262 7.03 14.45 -2.77
N GLY A 263 6.09 14.69 -1.85
CA GLY A 263 5.26 15.90 -1.84
C GLY A 263 5.83 16.98 -0.92
N ARG A 264 5.47 18.24 -1.18
CA ARG A 264 5.91 19.37 -0.36
C ARG A 264 4.83 20.44 -0.23
N ILE A 265 4.64 20.91 1.01
CA ILE A 265 3.86 22.10 1.34
C ILE A 265 4.76 23.05 2.14
N ASP A 266 4.89 24.30 1.70
CA ASP A 266 5.59 25.33 2.47
C ASP A 266 4.59 26.23 3.17
N PHE A 267 4.68 26.30 4.50
CA PHE A 267 3.93 27.25 5.31
C PHE A 267 4.76 28.50 5.60
N SER A 268 4.21 29.66 5.26
CA SER A 268 4.67 30.94 5.81
C SER A 268 4.05 31.10 7.20
N VAL A 269 4.89 31.18 8.23
CA VAL A 269 4.45 31.31 9.63
C VAL A 269 4.92 32.65 10.18
N ASN A 270 3.98 33.41 10.73
CA ASN A 270 4.31 34.63 11.44
C ASN A 270 4.71 34.26 12.88
N LEU A 271 6.00 34.37 13.17
CA LEU A 271 6.52 34.30 14.53
C LEU A 271 6.37 35.69 15.13
N PHE A 272 5.32 35.94 15.93
CA PHE A 272 5.16 37.21 16.63
C PHE A 272 6.34 37.48 17.58
N ARG A 273 7.50 37.88 17.01
CA ARG A 273 8.69 38.39 17.74
C ARG A 273 8.53 39.87 18.05
N GLY A 274 7.36 40.33 18.53
CA GLY A 274 7.05 41.71 18.79
C GLY A 274 6.64 41.96 20.22
N ARG A 275 7.50 42.71 20.96
CA ARG A 275 7.27 43.38 22.25
C ARG A 275 6.49 42.58 23.32
N ALA A 276 7.23 42.19 24.31
CA ALA A 276 6.83 41.81 25.67
C ALA A 276 5.35 41.40 25.88
N ARG A 277 5.10 40.09 26.12
CA ARG A 277 3.87 39.57 26.71
C ARG A 277 2.68 39.25 25.80
N SER A 278 2.79 39.15 24.48
CA SER A 278 1.73 38.52 23.72
C SER A 278 1.81 37.01 23.86
N LYS A 279 0.77 36.37 24.42
CA LYS A 279 0.59 34.92 24.44
C LYS A 279 0.10 34.36 23.07
N ALA A 280 0.18 35.19 22.01
CA ALA A 280 -0.25 34.76 20.68
C ALA A 280 0.66 33.65 20.14
N LEU A 281 0.05 32.56 19.75
CA LEU A 281 0.75 31.46 19.08
C LEU A 281 1.19 31.87 17.66
N PRO A 282 2.28 31.30 17.11
CA PRO A 282 2.62 31.46 15.69
C PRO A 282 1.42 31.11 14.81
N ALA A 283 1.15 31.92 13.78
CA ALA A 283 0.03 31.71 12.87
C ALA A 283 0.50 31.43 11.45
N VAL A 284 -0.13 30.46 10.78
CA VAL A 284 0.03 30.27 9.34
C VAL A 284 -0.62 31.40 8.59
N ILE A 285 0.17 32.13 7.77
CA ILE A 285 -0.29 33.26 6.97
C ILE A 285 -0.35 32.91 5.46
N GLY A 286 0.11 31.76 5.06
CA GLY A 286 0.05 31.24 3.70
C GLY A 286 0.56 29.83 3.57
N ALA A 287 0.03 29.11 2.58
CA ALA A 287 0.45 27.75 2.22
C ALA A 287 0.71 27.68 0.71
N LYS A 288 1.91 27.23 0.33
CA LYS A 288 2.27 26.92 -1.05
C LYS A 288 2.38 25.41 -1.19
N ILE A 289 1.60 24.84 -2.11
CA ILE A 289 1.66 23.42 -2.47
C ILE A 289 2.54 23.31 -3.72
N PHE A 290 3.47 22.35 -3.72
CA PHE A 290 4.33 22.08 -4.87
C PHE A 290 3.83 20.83 -5.60
N PRO A 291 3.99 20.76 -6.94
CA PRO A 291 3.85 19.51 -7.66
C PRO A 291 4.73 18.42 -7.02
N PRO A 292 4.35 17.13 -7.14
CA PRO A 292 5.19 16.03 -6.69
C PRO A 292 6.59 16.15 -7.31
N GLN A 293 7.62 16.00 -6.47
CA GLN A 293 9.01 16.05 -6.89
C GLN A 293 9.51 14.62 -7.16
N ASP A 294 9.82 14.33 -8.41
CA ASP A 294 10.37 13.03 -8.77
C ASP A 294 11.74 12.78 -8.12
N VAL A 295 11.94 11.55 -7.68
CA VAL A 295 13.22 10.99 -7.23
C VAL A 295 13.68 9.99 -8.30
N PRO A 296 14.75 10.28 -9.04
CA PRO A 296 15.23 9.40 -10.11
C PRO A 296 15.56 8.00 -9.60
N LYS A 297 15.25 6.98 -10.40
CA LYS A 297 15.50 5.57 -10.04
C LYS A 297 16.99 5.28 -9.83
N PRO A 298 17.36 4.35 -8.91
CA PRO A 298 18.73 3.85 -8.81
C PRO A 298 19.29 3.41 -10.17
N GLY A 299 20.60 3.62 -10.40
CA GLY A 299 21.23 3.31 -11.68
C GLY A 299 21.04 4.36 -12.79
N THR A 300 20.13 5.34 -12.62
CA THR A 300 20.00 6.46 -13.56
C THR A 300 20.84 7.67 -13.11
N PRO A 301 21.16 8.63 -14.00
CA PRO A 301 21.86 9.85 -13.61
C PRO A 301 21.14 10.58 -12.47
N PHE A 302 21.92 11.02 -11.47
CA PHE A 302 21.42 11.82 -10.35
C PHE A 302 22.27 13.07 -10.20
N HIS A 303 21.95 14.10 -10.97
CA HIS A 303 22.63 15.38 -10.99
C HIS A 303 21.60 16.51 -11.16
N GLY A 304 22.05 17.73 -11.03
CA GLY A 304 21.21 18.92 -11.03
C GLY A 304 21.27 19.65 -9.70
N THR A 305 20.36 20.54 -9.48
CA THR A 305 20.29 21.32 -8.24
C THR A 305 18.88 21.28 -7.64
N TYR A 306 18.81 21.31 -6.33
CA TYR A 306 17.58 21.50 -5.59
C TYR A 306 17.82 22.51 -4.46
N GLU A 307 16.94 23.48 -4.29
CA GLU A 307 17.09 24.58 -3.32
C GLU A 307 18.46 25.31 -3.45
N GLY A 308 18.94 25.45 -4.70
CA GLY A 308 20.19 26.15 -5.00
C GLY A 308 21.49 25.38 -4.66
N ALA A 309 21.41 24.10 -4.37
CA ALA A 309 22.58 23.25 -4.08
C ALA A 309 22.59 21.99 -4.98
N PRO A 310 23.80 21.49 -5.36
CA PRO A 310 23.93 20.27 -6.14
C PRO A 310 23.29 19.08 -5.44
N LEU A 311 22.69 18.15 -6.24
CA LEU A 311 22.14 16.90 -5.76
C LEU A 311 23.23 15.84 -5.73
N ALA A 312 23.32 15.13 -4.60
CA ALA A 312 24.11 13.92 -4.43
C ALA A 312 23.36 12.96 -3.49
N PRO A 313 23.50 11.64 -3.65
CA PRO A 313 22.94 10.68 -2.71
C PRO A 313 23.50 10.92 -1.29
N ASP A 314 22.69 10.65 -0.26
CA ASP A 314 23.11 10.76 1.13
C ASP A 314 23.96 9.54 1.54
N PRO A 315 25.26 9.69 1.81
CA PRO A 315 26.14 8.55 2.11
C PRO A 315 25.81 7.87 3.45
N ALA A 316 25.19 8.57 4.39
CA ALA A 316 24.78 7.96 5.67
C ALA A 316 23.59 7.02 5.47
N VAL A 317 22.67 7.36 4.56
CA VAL A 317 21.56 6.49 4.18
C VAL A 317 22.08 5.29 3.39
N GLU A 318 23.01 5.49 2.43
CA GLU A 318 23.68 4.39 1.71
C GLU A 318 24.31 3.39 2.67
N ALA A 319 25.07 3.87 3.65
CA ALA A 319 25.69 3.01 4.66
C ALA A 319 24.66 2.26 5.52
N ALA A 320 23.53 2.89 5.85
CA ALA A 320 22.48 2.28 6.67
C ALA A 320 21.75 1.13 5.97
N ILE A 321 21.59 1.20 4.65
CA ILE A 321 20.88 0.17 3.86
C ILE A 321 21.79 -0.90 3.28
N ALA A 322 23.10 -0.63 3.16
CA ALA A 322 24.06 -1.52 2.52
C ALA A 322 24.04 -2.97 3.04
N PRO A 323 23.94 -3.25 4.36
CA PRO A 323 23.84 -4.62 4.85
C PRO A 323 22.63 -5.37 4.29
N ALA A 324 21.42 -4.77 4.31
CA ALA A 324 20.21 -5.41 3.82
C ALA A 324 20.27 -5.68 2.31
N LEU A 325 20.84 -4.74 1.53
CA LEU A 325 21.08 -4.93 0.10
C LEU A 325 22.08 -6.08 -0.17
N ALA A 326 23.12 -6.22 0.66
CA ALA A 326 24.10 -7.29 0.54
C ALA A 326 23.49 -8.66 0.89
N ASP A 327 22.73 -8.74 1.99
CA ASP A 327 22.09 -9.97 2.46
C ASP A 327 21.07 -10.51 1.45
N ALA A 328 20.29 -9.62 0.85
CA ALA A 328 19.27 -9.99 -0.13
C ALA A 328 19.83 -10.35 -1.52
N ARG A 329 21.06 -9.87 -1.84
CA ARG A 329 21.61 -9.94 -3.20
C ARG A 329 21.60 -11.34 -3.81
N SER A 330 22.08 -12.34 -3.07
CA SER A 330 22.17 -13.72 -3.58
C SER A 330 20.81 -14.26 -4.00
N LYS A 331 19.79 -14.05 -3.16
CA LYS A 331 18.43 -14.53 -3.43
C LYS A 331 17.74 -13.69 -4.50
N ARG A 332 17.93 -12.38 -4.48
CA ARG A 332 17.35 -11.46 -5.46
C ARG A 332 17.84 -11.75 -6.87
N ASP A 333 19.16 -11.97 -7.02
CA ASP A 333 19.82 -12.16 -8.32
C ASP A 333 19.77 -13.64 -8.80
N GLU A 334 19.21 -14.56 -7.98
CA GLU A 334 19.00 -15.96 -8.34
C GLU A 334 18.11 -16.07 -9.60
N LYS A 335 18.63 -16.72 -10.65
CA LYS A 335 17.89 -16.91 -11.90
C LYS A 335 16.80 -17.97 -11.73
N VAL A 336 15.57 -17.61 -12.08
CA VAL A 336 14.45 -18.54 -12.14
C VAL A 336 14.54 -19.47 -13.37
N GLY A 337 15.36 -19.12 -14.37
CA GLY A 337 15.62 -19.99 -15.52
C GLY A 337 14.63 -19.85 -16.67
N VAL A 338 13.58 -19.07 -16.53
CA VAL A 338 12.63 -18.79 -17.62
C VAL A 338 12.93 -17.42 -18.26
N GLN A 339 12.86 -17.39 -19.58
CA GLN A 339 13.01 -16.17 -20.37
C GLN A 339 11.64 -15.50 -20.56
N ILE A 340 11.57 -14.20 -20.31
CA ILE A 340 10.40 -13.36 -20.60
C ILE A 340 10.65 -12.65 -21.93
N ALA A 341 9.85 -12.96 -22.94
CA ALA A 341 10.02 -12.41 -24.30
C ALA A 341 9.66 -10.93 -24.38
N ARG A 342 8.61 -10.53 -23.68
CA ARG A 342 8.15 -9.13 -23.51
C ARG A 342 7.54 -8.98 -22.13
N GLU A 343 7.49 -7.76 -21.63
CA GLU A 343 6.93 -7.43 -20.31
C GLU A 343 5.54 -8.05 -20.09
N ILE A 344 5.34 -8.71 -18.96
CA ILE A 344 4.06 -9.28 -18.54
C ILE A 344 3.51 -8.42 -17.42
N ALA A 345 2.47 -7.64 -17.72
CA ALA A 345 1.92 -6.65 -16.80
C ALA A 345 0.75 -7.21 -15.97
N PRO A 346 0.62 -6.78 -14.70
CA PRO A 346 -0.59 -6.93 -13.92
C PRO A 346 -1.67 -5.95 -14.37
N ALA A 347 -2.92 -6.18 -13.92
CA ALA A 347 -3.94 -5.16 -13.85
C ALA A 347 -4.72 -5.32 -12.54
N TYR A 348 -5.05 -4.19 -11.92
CA TYR A 348 -5.76 -4.20 -10.65
C TYR A 348 -7.26 -4.45 -10.82
N ASP A 349 -7.88 -3.86 -11.84
CA ASP A 349 -9.33 -3.81 -12.06
C ASP A 349 -9.80 -4.51 -13.34
N ALA A 350 -8.88 -5.10 -14.11
CA ALA A 350 -9.16 -5.81 -15.36
C ALA A 350 -8.41 -7.14 -15.45
N GLU A 351 -8.86 -8.06 -16.31
CA GLU A 351 -8.14 -9.28 -16.64
C GLU A 351 -6.75 -8.94 -17.20
N SER A 352 -5.71 -9.63 -16.73
CA SER A 352 -4.32 -9.38 -17.14
C SER A 352 -3.56 -10.66 -17.45
N GLN A 353 -2.50 -10.52 -18.27
CA GLN A 353 -1.59 -11.63 -18.57
C GLN A 353 -0.96 -12.19 -17.31
N LEU A 354 -0.52 -11.32 -16.39
CA LEU A 354 0.12 -11.76 -15.14
C LEU A 354 -0.88 -12.47 -14.21
N GLY A 355 -2.11 -11.95 -14.10
CA GLY A 355 -3.16 -12.59 -13.32
C GLY A 355 -3.49 -13.99 -13.83
N ASN A 356 -3.64 -14.12 -15.14
CA ASN A 356 -3.91 -15.41 -15.79
C ASN A 356 -2.72 -16.38 -15.64
N LEU A 357 -1.47 -15.89 -15.82
CA LEU A 357 -0.27 -16.71 -15.63
C LEU A 357 -0.21 -17.26 -14.21
N PHE A 358 -0.42 -16.42 -13.19
CA PHE A 358 -0.32 -16.83 -11.80
C PHE A 358 -1.46 -17.79 -11.41
N ALA A 359 -2.67 -17.55 -11.88
CA ALA A 359 -3.77 -18.51 -11.69
C ALA A 359 -3.48 -19.86 -12.34
N ASP A 360 -2.86 -19.88 -13.54
CA ASP A 360 -2.45 -21.11 -14.20
C ASP A 360 -1.35 -21.86 -13.43
N LEU A 361 -0.35 -21.13 -12.92
CA LEU A 361 0.71 -21.72 -12.09
C LEU A 361 0.15 -22.28 -10.77
N MET A 362 -0.76 -21.56 -10.11
CA MET A 362 -1.44 -22.04 -8.90
C MET A 362 -2.18 -23.34 -9.16
N ARG A 363 -2.92 -23.43 -10.26
CA ARG A 363 -3.65 -24.66 -10.63
C ARG A 363 -2.69 -25.80 -10.99
N ALA A 364 -1.62 -25.51 -11.72
CA ALA A 364 -0.59 -26.49 -12.07
C ALA A 364 0.14 -27.06 -10.84
N ALA A 365 0.37 -26.22 -9.83
CA ALA A 365 0.93 -26.63 -8.53
C ALA A 365 0.00 -27.56 -7.73
N ASN A 366 -1.30 -27.57 -8.06
CA ASN A 366 -2.33 -28.33 -7.35
C ASN A 366 -3.15 -29.17 -8.35
N PRO A 367 -2.63 -30.33 -8.84
CA PRO A 367 -3.26 -31.10 -9.92
C PRO A 367 -4.69 -31.58 -9.62
N GLY A 368 -5.05 -31.68 -8.33
CA GLY A 368 -6.42 -32.02 -7.90
C GLY A 368 -7.40 -30.84 -7.91
N ALA A 369 -6.95 -29.61 -8.22
CA ALA A 369 -7.82 -28.45 -8.26
C ALA A 369 -8.52 -28.30 -9.62
N ASP A 370 -9.86 -28.21 -9.58
CA ASP A 370 -10.66 -27.85 -10.75
C ASP A 370 -10.41 -26.39 -11.17
N VAL A 371 -10.29 -25.51 -10.17
CA VAL A 371 -10.21 -24.06 -10.33
C VAL A 371 -9.11 -23.50 -9.46
N ALA A 372 -8.33 -22.54 -10.00
CA ALA A 372 -7.51 -21.65 -9.19
C ALA A 372 -8.06 -20.22 -9.25
N LEU A 373 -7.98 -19.50 -8.13
CA LEU A 373 -8.41 -18.13 -8.00
C LEU A 373 -7.35 -17.30 -7.27
N THR A 374 -6.94 -16.19 -7.89
CA THR A 374 -6.12 -15.14 -7.26
C THR A 374 -6.72 -13.77 -7.50
N SER A 375 -6.10 -12.72 -6.97
CA SER A 375 -6.60 -11.34 -7.08
C SER A 375 -5.58 -10.43 -7.74
N GLY A 376 -6.04 -9.51 -8.59
CA GLY A 376 -5.21 -8.43 -9.14
C GLY A 376 -4.57 -7.55 -8.07
N GLY A 377 -5.16 -7.48 -6.87
CA GLY A 377 -4.56 -6.77 -5.73
C GLY A 377 -3.30 -7.45 -5.16
N SER A 378 -3.11 -8.74 -5.40
CA SER A 378 -1.91 -9.47 -4.99
C SER A 378 -0.73 -9.30 -5.96
N LEU A 379 -0.94 -8.68 -7.13
CA LEU A 379 0.05 -8.52 -8.19
C LEU A 379 0.63 -7.11 -8.16
N ARG A 380 1.89 -6.98 -7.73
CA ARG A 380 2.46 -5.68 -7.33
C ARG A 380 3.49 -5.10 -8.30
N ALA A 381 4.01 -5.89 -9.22
CA ALA A 381 4.97 -5.46 -10.22
C ALA A 381 4.84 -6.26 -11.52
N VAL A 382 5.41 -5.74 -12.60
CA VAL A 382 5.53 -6.43 -13.90
C VAL A 382 6.61 -7.52 -13.83
N LEU A 383 6.52 -8.55 -14.68
CA LEU A 383 7.67 -9.38 -15.00
C LEU A 383 8.40 -8.75 -16.19
N PRO A 384 9.64 -8.25 -16.02
CA PRO A 384 10.34 -7.52 -17.08
C PRO A 384 10.91 -8.46 -18.15
N VAL A 385 11.26 -7.90 -19.30
CA VAL A 385 11.93 -8.62 -20.39
C VAL A 385 13.27 -9.18 -19.95
N GLY A 386 13.60 -10.37 -20.38
CA GLY A 386 14.89 -11.02 -20.10
C GLY A 386 14.79 -12.26 -19.21
N MET A 387 15.92 -12.69 -18.67
CA MET A 387 15.97 -13.82 -17.75
C MET A 387 15.37 -13.42 -16.41
N LEU A 388 14.26 -14.07 -16.04
CA LEU A 388 13.58 -13.77 -14.77
C LEU A 388 14.45 -14.13 -13.57
N THR A 389 14.58 -13.19 -12.62
CA THR A 389 15.21 -13.42 -11.32
C THR A 389 14.18 -13.65 -10.23
N TYR A 390 14.61 -14.27 -9.12
CA TYR A 390 13.72 -14.48 -7.97
C TYR A 390 13.25 -13.15 -7.35
N GLY A 391 14.12 -12.13 -7.31
CA GLY A 391 13.74 -10.79 -6.84
C GLY A 391 12.60 -10.18 -7.65
N GLN A 392 12.66 -10.27 -8.98
CA GLN A 392 11.59 -9.79 -9.86
C GLN A 392 10.26 -10.55 -9.66
N LEU A 393 10.35 -11.88 -9.47
CA LEU A 393 9.17 -12.68 -9.12
C LEU A 393 8.63 -12.31 -7.74
N HIS A 394 9.53 -12.04 -6.77
CA HIS A 394 9.16 -11.59 -5.43
C HIS A 394 8.43 -10.24 -5.47
N GLU A 395 8.93 -9.25 -6.22
CA GLU A 395 8.25 -7.95 -6.37
C GLU A 395 6.88 -8.08 -7.06
N ALA A 396 6.73 -9.05 -7.98
CA ALA A 396 5.44 -9.31 -8.62
C ALA A 396 4.42 -9.94 -7.67
N LEU A 397 4.85 -10.79 -6.72
CA LEU A 397 4.03 -11.44 -5.68
C LEU A 397 4.77 -11.43 -4.33
N PRO A 398 4.83 -10.29 -3.63
CA PRO A 398 5.70 -10.13 -2.45
C PRO A 398 5.12 -10.67 -1.15
N PHE A 399 4.06 -11.48 -1.22
CA PHE A 399 3.38 -12.06 -0.06
C PHE A 399 3.86 -13.49 0.19
N ASP A 400 4.04 -13.86 1.46
CA ASP A 400 4.44 -15.22 1.87
C ASP A 400 3.24 -16.16 2.09
N ASP A 401 2.19 -15.92 1.32
CA ASP A 401 0.97 -16.72 1.29
C ASP A 401 1.24 -18.18 0.93
N ARG A 402 0.45 -19.08 1.54
CA ARG A 402 0.42 -20.49 1.23
C ARG A 402 -0.85 -20.88 0.49
N PHE A 403 -0.83 -22.07 -0.12
CA PHE A 403 -2.02 -22.60 -0.76
C PHE A 403 -3.07 -23.00 0.27
N VAL A 404 -4.31 -22.74 -0.07
CA VAL A 404 -5.49 -23.25 0.63
C VAL A 404 -6.45 -23.82 -0.39
N THR A 405 -6.98 -24.99 -0.08
CA THR A 405 -7.97 -25.68 -0.90
C THR A 405 -9.35 -25.58 -0.26
N LEU A 406 -10.37 -25.30 -1.08
CA LEU A 406 -11.76 -25.18 -0.66
C LEU A 406 -12.66 -26.04 -1.55
N SER A 407 -13.70 -26.62 -0.96
CA SER A 407 -14.80 -27.21 -1.73
C SER A 407 -15.89 -26.17 -1.95
N VAL A 408 -16.16 -25.83 -3.22
CA VAL A 408 -17.16 -24.82 -3.58
C VAL A 408 -18.18 -25.41 -4.56
N THR A 409 -19.42 -24.91 -4.56
CA THR A 409 -20.39 -25.22 -5.60
C THR A 409 -20.24 -24.26 -6.78
N GLY A 410 -20.70 -24.66 -7.96
CA GLY A 410 -20.73 -23.78 -9.13
C GLY A 410 -21.50 -22.48 -8.84
N GLU A 411 -22.61 -22.55 -8.10
CA GLU A 411 -23.38 -21.37 -7.65
C GLU A 411 -22.57 -20.45 -6.75
N ALA A 412 -21.87 -21.00 -5.75
CA ALA A 412 -21.03 -20.22 -4.83
C ALA A 412 -19.86 -19.54 -5.54
N LEU A 413 -19.23 -20.22 -6.52
CA LEU A 413 -18.19 -19.62 -7.35
C LEU A 413 -18.76 -18.52 -8.25
N ALA A 414 -19.89 -18.72 -8.89
CA ALA A 414 -20.56 -17.71 -9.72
C ALA A 414 -20.97 -16.47 -8.90
N ALA A 415 -21.51 -16.68 -7.69
CA ALA A 415 -21.84 -15.60 -6.76
C ALA A 415 -20.59 -14.82 -6.29
N THR A 416 -19.47 -15.52 -6.06
CA THR A 416 -18.19 -14.89 -5.73
C THR A 416 -17.70 -13.99 -6.84
N VAL A 417 -17.74 -14.44 -8.09
CA VAL A 417 -17.34 -13.64 -9.26
C VAL A 417 -18.30 -12.46 -9.46
N ALA A 418 -19.62 -12.68 -9.38
CA ALA A 418 -20.62 -11.61 -9.54
C ALA A 418 -20.39 -10.48 -8.51
N ARG A 419 -20.16 -10.85 -7.25
CA ARG A 419 -19.85 -9.89 -6.17
C ARG A 419 -18.56 -9.13 -6.43
N ASN A 420 -17.49 -9.81 -6.90
CA ASN A 420 -16.24 -9.14 -7.25
C ASN A 420 -16.40 -8.19 -8.43
N LEU A 421 -17.18 -8.53 -9.45
CA LEU A 421 -17.46 -7.67 -10.59
C LEU A 421 -18.30 -6.43 -10.22
N GLY A 422 -19.22 -6.56 -9.26
CA GLY A 422 -20.12 -5.48 -8.82
C GLY A 422 -19.53 -4.49 -7.82
N ARG A 423 -18.26 -4.59 -7.46
CA ARG A 423 -17.62 -3.71 -6.48
C ARG A 423 -16.22 -3.23 -6.92
N PRO A 424 -15.67 -2.13 -6.36
CA PRO A 424 -14.28 -1.77 -6.52
C PRO A 424 -13.35 -2.80 -5.85
N GLY A 425 -12.04 -2.66 -6.08
CA GLY A 425 -11.00 -3.54 -5.55
C GLY A 425 -10.40 -4.46 -6.60
N GLY A 426 -9.41 -5.28 -6.21
CA GLY A 426 -8.71 -6.17 -7.13
C GLY A 426 -9.65 -7.15 -7.84
N ILE A 427 -9.50 -7.25 -9.17
CA ILE A 427 -10.26 -8.22 -9.96
C ILE A 427 -9.79 -9.64 -9.65
N VAL A 428 -10.69 -10.63 -9.70
CA VAL A 428 -10.28 -12.04 -9.64
C VAL A 428 -9.65 -12.47 -10.96
N ALA A 429 -8.56 -13.23 -10.89
CA ALA A 429 -8.01 -13.98 -12.01
C ALA A 429 -8.25 -15.47 -11.78
N LEU A 430 -8.67 -16.19 -12.82
CA LEU A 430 -9.14 -17.57 -12.73
C LEU A 430 -8.41 -18.47 -13.70
N SER A 431 -8.20 -19.74 -13.28
CA SER A 431 -7.74 -20.83 -14.15
C SER A 431 -8.66 -22.04 -13.98
N GLY A 432 -8.85 -22.80 -15.05
CA GLY A 432 -9.73 -23.99 -15.08
C GLY A 432 -11.17 -23.71 -15.49
N VAL A 433 -11.59 -22.43 -15.45
CA VAL A 433 -12.94 -22.01 -15.82
C VAL A 433 -12.92 -20.76 -16.71
N ARG A 434 -13.96 -20.59 -17.52
CA ARG A 434 -14.33 -19.37 -18.22
C ARG A 434 -15.59 -18.82 -17.63
N VAL A 435 -15.65 -17.52 -17.50
CA VAL A 435 -16.75 -16.75 -16.92
C VAL A 435 -17.40 -15.90 -17.98
N ARG A 436 -18.71 -15.93 -18.04
CA ARG A 436 -19.51 -14.98 -18.80
C ARG A 436 -20.54 -14.35 -17.86
N ALA A 437 -20.43 -13.04 -17.68
CA ALA A 437 -21.37 -12.27 -16.89
C ALA A 437 -22.25 -11.40 -17.79
N ALA A 438 -23.54 -11.33 -17.52
CA ALA A 438 -24.50 -10.50 -18.23
C ALA A 438 -25.54 -9.93 -17.27
N CYS A 439 -26.08 -8.75 -17.57
CA CYS A 439 -27.18 -8.17 -16.80
C CYS A 439 -28.51 -8.83 -17.18
N ALA A 440 -29.23 -9.28 -16.18
CA ALA A 440 -30.62 -9.73 -16.29
C ALA A 440 -31.48 -8.83 -15.39
N GLY A 441 -32.01 -7.73 -15.95
CA GLY A 441 -32.58 -6.65 -15.16
C GLY A 441 -31.51 -6.09 -14.19
N PRO A 442 -31.85 -5.80 -12.93
CA PRO A 442 -30.92 -5.22 -11.96
C PRO A 442 -29.86 -6.20 -11.42
N LYS A 443 -29.91 -7.48 -11.83
CA LYS A 443 -28.99 -8.51 -11.33
C LYS A 443 -27.92 -8.86 -12.36
N LEU A 444 -26.68 -8.97 -11.90
CA LEU A 444 -25.57 -9.51 -12.69
C LEU A 444 -25.60 -11.06 -12.58
N GLN A 445 -25.91 -11.72 -13.68
CA GLN A 445 -25.88 -13.18 -13.79
C GLN A 445 -24.52 -13.64 -14.30
N VAL A 446 -23.96 -14.66 -13.66
CA VAL A 446 -22.66 -15.26 -14.01
C VAL A 446 -22.90 -16.72 -14.40
N THR A 447 -22.43 -17.08 -15.58
CA THR A 447 -22.36 -18.46 -16.05
C THR A 447 -20.91 -18.91 -16.10
N LEU A 448 -20.67 -20.17 -15.73
CA LEU A 448 -19.36 -20.77 -15.67
C LEU A 448 -19.29 -21.93 -16.67
N THR A 449 -18.20 -22.03 -17.41
CA THR A 449 -17.88 -23.17 -18.26
C THR A 449 -16.47 -23.66 -17.99
N ARG A 450 -16.22 -24.95 -18.15
CA ARG A 450 -14.86 -25.51 -18.18
C ARG A 450 -14.12 -25.03 -19.42
N ASN A 451 -12.81 -25.18 -19.46
CA ASN A 451 -11.98 -24.77 -20.62
C ASN A 451 -12.34 -25.52 -21.91
N ASP A 452 -12.95 -26.70 -21.80
CA ASP A 452 -13.46 -27.50 -22.94
C ASP A 452 -14.89 -27.11 -23.39
N GLY A 453 -15.46 -26.05 -22.79
CA GLY A 453 -16.79 -25.53 -23.12
C GLY A 453 -17.94 -26.18 -22.36
N ARG A 454 -17.73 -27.24 -21.59
CA ARG A 454 -18.80 -27.85 -20.79
C ARG A 454 -19.30 -26.88 -19.71
N PRO A 455 -20.61 -26.68 -19.57
CA PRO A 455 -21.16 -25.85 -18.50
C PRO A 455 -20.89 -26.47 -17.13
N ILE A 456 -20.73 -25.63 -16.13
CA ILE A 456 -20.62 -26.01 -14.71
C ILE A 456 -22.01 -25.76 -14.08
N GLY A 457 -22.59 -26.82 -13.55
CA GLY A 457 -23.91 -26.78 -12.90
C GLY A 457 -23.88 -26.05 -11.55
N PRO A 458 -25.00 -25.41 -11.12
CA PRO A 458 -25.05 -24.70 -9.84
C PRO A 458 -24.68 -25.56 -8.63
N ALA A 459 -25.14 -26.82 -8.59
CA ALA A 459 -24.88 -27.75 -7.49
C ALA A 459 -23.57 -28.55 -7.66
N GLU A 460 -22.90 -28.42 -8.81
CA GLU A 460 -21.64 -29.13 -9.08
C GLU A 460 -20.54 -28.71 -8.11
N ARG A 461 -19.93 -29.67 -7.44
CA ARG A 461 -18.82 -29.40 -6.50
C ARG A 461 -17.51 -29.31 -7.24
N LEU A 462 -16.74 -28.28 -6.92
CA LEU A 462 -15.44 -27.97 -7.48
C LEU A 462 -14.40 -27.86 -6.36
N THR A 463 -13.21 -28.32 -6.62
CA THR A 463 -12.04 -28.05 -5.78
C THR A 463 -11.39 -26.76 -6.23
N LEU A 464 -11.47 -25.72 -5.39
CA LEU A 464 -10.87 -24.41 -5.62
C LEU A 464 -9.57 -24.30 -4.84
N VAL A 465 -8.46 -23.93 -5.50
CA VAL A 465 -7.22 -23.53 -4.84
C VAL A 465 -7.05 -22.02 -4.88
N THR A 466 -6.62 -21.44 -3.75
CA THR A 466 -6.40 -20.00 -3.61
C THR A 466 -5.30 -19.72 -2.58
N SER A 467 -5.03 -18.44 -2.29
CA SER A 467 -4.09 -18.03 -1.24
C SER A 467 -4.72 -18.03 0.16
N GLU A 468 -3.89 -18.19 1.19
CA GLU A 468 -4.30 -18.10 2.59
C GLU A 468 -4.97 -16.76 2.89
N PHE A 469 -4.45 -15.66 2.34
CA PHE A 469 -5.07 -14.33 2.44
C PHE A 469 -6.55 -14.34 2.00
N LEU A 470 -6.84 -14.84 0.80
CA LEU A 470 -8.21 -14.88 0.27
C LEU A 470 -9.09 -15.86 1.05
N ALA A 471 -8.54 -17.04 1.40
CA ALA A 471 -9.25 -18.08 2.13
C ALA A 471 -9.62 -17.67 3.56
N THR A 472 -8.87 -16.77 4.18
CA THR A 472 -9.16 -16.24 5.53
C THR A 472 -10.04 -15.00 5.53
N GLY A 473 -10.35 -14.44 4.35
CA GLY A 473 -11.28 -13.32 4.18
C GLY A 473 -10.65 -12.03 3.66
N GLY A 474 -9.37 -12.07 3.36
CA GLY A 474 -8.66 -10.97 2.71
C GLY A 474 -9.33 -10.56 1.38
N GLY A 475 -9.25 -9.28 1.04
CA GLY A 475 -9.95 -8.70 -0.10
C GLY A 475 -11.48 -8.79 -0.03
N GLY A 476 -12.08 -9.45 0.99
CA GLY A 476 -13.52 -9.70 1.10
C GLY A 476 -14.11 -10.43 -0.12
N ILE A 477 -13.31 -11.18 -0.89
CA ILE A 477 -13.72 -11.84 -2.14
C ILE A 477 -14.57 -13.08 -1.84
N LEU A 478 -14.06 -13.96 -0.98
CA LEU A 478 -14.77 -15.18 -0.59
C LEU A 478 -15.72 -14.91 0.59
N SER A 479 -16.96 -15.40 0.48
CA SER A 479 -17.96 -15.30 1.56
C SER A 479 -17.62 -16.23 2.73
N ALA A 480 -18.19 -15.98 3.90
CA ALA A 480 -17.91 -16.75 5.12
C ALA A 480 -18.27 -18.23 4.97
N ASP A 481 -19.38 -18.54 4.31
CA ASP A 481 -19.83 -19.91 4.01
C ASP A 481 -18.85 -20.66 3.10
N VAL A 482 -18.31 -20.02 2.06
CA VAL A 482 -17.26 -20.60 1.21
C VAL A 482 -16.00 -20.86 2.02
N ARG A 483 -15.57 -19.92 2.86
CA ARG A 483 -14.36 -20.02 3.69
C ARG A 483 -14.45 -21.06 4.81
N ALA A 484 -15.66 -21.41 5.24
CA ALA A 484 -15.87 -22.45 6.27
C ALA A 484 -15.34 -23.84 5.86
N HIS A 485 -15.10 -24.05 4.56
CA HIS A 485 -14.57 -25.29 4.01
C HIS A 485 -13.10 -25.19 3.59
N ALA A 486 -12.36 -24.26 4.16
CA ALA A 486 -10.94 -24.05 3.86
C ALA A 486 -10.06 -25.08 4.53
N THR A 487 -9.15 -25.68 3.77
CA THR A 487 -8.12 -26.60 4.28
C THR A 487 -6.76 -26.04 3.89
N PRO A 488 -5.94 -25.58 4.86
CA PRO A 488 -4.58 -25.13 4.61
C PRO A 488 -3.74 -26.28 4.05
N ALA A 489 -3.01 -26.02 2.96
CA ALA A 489 -2.12 -27.03 2.38
C ALA A 489 -0.77 -27.17 3.11
N GLY A 490 -0.38 -26.14 3.88
CA GLY A 490 0.95 -26.08 4.50
C GLY A 490 2.07 -25.96 3.46
N GLY A 491 3.31 -26.17 3.87
CA GLY A 491 4.47 -26.25 2.96
C GLY A 491 5.06 -24.90 2.54
N ALA A 492 5.67 -24.86 1.35
CA ALA A 492 6.33 -23.69 0.77
C ALA A 492 5.35 -22.57 0.40
N THR A 493 5.85 -21.36 0.24
CA THR A 493 5.04 -20.23 -0.22
C THR A 493 4.57 -20.46 -1.66
N ILE A 494 3.44 -19.84 -2.02
CA ILE A 494 2.92 -19.87 -3.42
C ILE A 494 4.01 -19.41 -4.38
N ARG A 495 4.74 -18.36 -4.05
CA ARG A 495 5.82 -17.81 -4.86
C ARG A 495 6.96 -18.80 -5.09
N ASP A 496 7.40 -19.51 -4.05
CA ASP A 496 8.48 -20.51 -4.18
C ASP A 496 8.08 -21.66 -5.09
N VAL A 497 6.87 -22.18 -4.92
CA VAL A 497 6.33 -23.25 -5.79
C VAL A 497 6.19 -22.75 -7.24
N MET A 498 5.75 -21.49 -7.45
CA MET A 498 5.72 -20.89 -8.79
C MET A 498 7.12 -20.76 -9.39
N ALA A 499 8.13 -20.38 -8.60
CA ALA A 499 9.52 -20.31 -9.04
C ALA A 499 10.00 -21.68 -9.54
N ASP A 500 9.68 -22.78 -8.83
CA ASP A 500 10.03 -24.14 -9.23
C ASP A 500 9.35 -24.56 -10.55
N LEU A 501 8.06 -24.26 -10.70
CA LEU A 501 7.33 -24.51 -11.94
C LEU A 501 7.90 -23.70 -13.12
N LEU A 502 8.31 -22.48 -12.87
CA LEU A 502 8.92 -21.62 -13.90
C LEU A 502 10.32 -22.11 -14.28
N ARG A 503 11.13 -22.63 -13.33
CA ARG A 503 12.43 -23.28 -13.60
C ARG A 503 12.31 -24.51 -14.50
N ALA A 504 11.23 -25.26 -14.36
CA ALA A 504 10.98 -26.43 -15.19
C ALA A 504 10.57 -26.10 -16.64
N ARG A 505 10.31 -24.83 -16.97
CA ARG A 505 9.91 -24.44 -18.33
C ARG A 505 11.10 -24.35 -19.25
N THR A 506 10.95 -24.94 -20.45
CA THR A 506 11.96 -24.86 -21.52
C THR A 506 11.64 -23.80 -22.57
N THR A 507 10.41 -23.26 -22.58
CA THR A 507 9.96 -22.26 -23.55
C THR A 507 9.79 -20.89 -22.90
N PRO A 508 10.19 -19.80 -23.60
CA PRO A 508 9.96 -18.44 -23.12
C PRO A 508 8.48 -18.16 -22.81
N LEU A 509 8.25 -17.28 -21.86
CA LEU A 509 6.94 -16.70 -21.62
C LEU A 509 6.73 -15.52 -22.56
N ASP A 510 5.73 -15.62 -23.40
CA ASP A 510 5.32 -14.54 -24.33
C ASP A 510 3.91 -14.05 -23.94
N PRO A 511 3.74 -12.77 -23.56
CA PRO A 511 2.44 -12.20 -23.23
C PRO A 511 1.45 -12.19 -24.41
N ASP A 512 1.91 -12.26 -25.67
CA ASP A 512 1.03 -12.36 -26.84
C ASP A 512 0.52 -13.79 -27.07
N ASN A 513 0.94 -14.74 -26.25
CA ASN A 513 0.34 -16.07 -26.29
C ASN A 513 -1.14 -15.97 -25.85
N PRO A 514 -2.11 -16.30 -26.74
CA PRO A 514 -3.53 -16.19 -26.41
C PRO A 514 -3.97 -17.07 -25.26
N ARG A 515 -3.14 -18.05 -24.85
CA ARG A 515 -3.38 -18.81 -23.61
C ARG A 515 -3.22 -17.96 -22.36
N LEU A 516 -2.39 -16.91 -22.38
CA LEU A 516 -2.26 -15.98 -21.27
C LEU A 516 -3.38 -14.94 -21.27
N LEU A 517 -3.64 -14.31 -22.41
CA LEU A 517 -4.73 -13.35 -22.54
C LEU A 517 -5.25 -13.35 -23.98
N ASP A 518 -6.47 -13.83 -24.16
CA ASP A 518 -7.20 -13.76 -25.42
C ASP A 518 -8.21 -12.61 -25.35
N ARG A 519 -7.93 -11.50 -26.01
CA ARG A 519 -8.81 -10.33 -26.03
C ARG A 519 -10.12 -10.58 -26.79
N ALA A 520 -10.16 -11.52 -27.71
CA ALA A 520 -11.37 -11.90 -28.45
C ALA A 520 -12.26 -12.86 -27.65
N GLY A 521 -11.63 -13.68 -26.78
CA GLY A 521 -12.32 -14.64 -25.90
C GLY A 521 -11.76 -14.61 -24.50
N PRO A 522 -11.95 -13.52 -23.73
CA PRO A 522 -11.37 -13.40 -22.38
C PRO A 522 -11.90 -14.50 -21.44
N ARG A 523 -11.08 -14.87 -20.45
CA ARG A 523 -11.50 -15.82 -19.40
C ARG A 523 -12.61 -15.24 -18.54
N LEU A 524 -12.63 -13.92 -18.40
CA LEU A 524 -13.59 -13.18 -17.59
C LEU A 524 -14.29 -12.11 -18.45
N ALA A 525 -15.39 -12.52 -19.13
CA ALA A 525 -16.21 -11.63 -19.95
C ALA A 525 -17.35 -11.02 -19.12
N TYR A 526 -17.42 -9.67 -19.11
CA TYR A 526 -18.48 -8.93 -18.39
C TYR A 526 -18.85 -7.63 -19.12
N PRO A 527 -20.06 -7.08 -18.90
CA PRO A 527 -20.51 -5.87 -19.58
C PRO A 527 -19.86 -4.61 -18.99
N GLY A 528 -19.42 -3.71 -19.85
CA GLY A 528 -18.96 -2.37 -19.48
C GLY A 528 -17.64 -2.36 -18.72
N ARG A 529 -17.60 -1.54 -17.67
CA ARG A 529 -16.45 -1.36 -16.74
C ARG A 529 -16.86 -1.72 -15.32
N ARG A 530 -15.87 -2.10 -14.50
CA ARG A 530 -16.08 -2.36 -13.08
C ARG A 530 -16.08 -1.03 -12.29
N PRO A 531 -16.89 -0.90 -11.23
CA PRO A 531 -17.95 -1.83 -10.81
C PRO A 531 -19.08 -1.96 -11.84
N VAL A 532 -19.53 -3.21 -12.10
CA VAL A 532 -20.61 -3.45 -13.03
C VAL A 532 -21.94 -3.14 -12.34
N HIS A 533 -22.68 -2.18 -12.89
CA HIS A 533 -24.02 -1.79 -12.43
C HIS A 533 -25.03 -2.19 -13.49
N CYS A 534 -25.91 -3.14 -13.16
CA CYS A 534 -27.04 -3.52 -13.99
C CYS A 534 -28.23 -2.58 -13.72
N LYS A 535 -28.93 -2.18 -14.80
CA LYS A 535 -30.10 -1.30 -14.76
C LYS A 535 -31.39 -2.11 -14.89
#